data_1e067137f6d668e37ac471a9f975a641
#
_entry.id   1e067137f6d668e37ac471a9f975a641
#
_cell.length_a   1.000
_cell.length_b   1.000
_cell.length_c   1.000
_cell.angle_alpha   90.00
_cell.angle_beta   90.00
_cell.angle_gamma   90.00
#
_symmetry.space_group_name_H-M   'P 1'
#
loop_
_entity.id
_entity.type
_entity.pdbx_description
1 polymer ?
#
loop_
_entity_poly.entity_id
_entity_poly.type
_entity_poly.pdbx_seq_one_letter_code
_entity_poly.pdbx_strand_id
1 'polypeptide(L)'
;MSLDRSSLALYASRIVISLAGFLGTIYFARELGASGLGVYFTFETVVIVLAVFVRIGVDNAVIKRLSGADGARQRGIYLGGALLLVVPPFLVLSAGVLLFAPQLNGLVELAVAPLVVLTLALSTGRELLIAVLRGERRIATSALLELLGELVRVVASVALVVSGYGVVGLVYGYVIGQVAAVAIGTPLLRTRPRRPSRETFRSLFDFSKYTAGMQVSFLAYSWMDTLLLAVLVSKSAVGVYEAAWRGSAVTMLAGQAIGASLAPAVSDWMSSGDVENVEHAVAEAMTYALVLVVPAVVGAALLGEAAMGVLYQFETGGLVLTILVTGKLLQATKDIVQSTLLGTENQRVAFWVNVVTLVANFALNLVLIHYFQLVGAAVATVLTAGTAALAQLWYLRRVIRVRFDWRAIGWQVAAALVMGVVVYGLSRQFPPTTVPRLIATVGVGAAVYGTVVLGHDGMRERFLGVLPGERGANA
;
A
#
# COMPACT_ATOMS: atom_id res chain seq x y z
N MET A 1 16.46 11.04 16.41
CA MET A 1 16.47 11.13 14.92
C MET A 1 15.58 12.30 14.52
N SER A 2 16.13 13.39 14.02
CA SER A 2 15.32 14.47 13.42
C SER A 2 14.86 14.00 12.05
N LEU A 3 13.56 13.69 11.89
CA LEU A 3 12.96 13.48 10.59
C LEU A 3 13.17 14.78 9.78
N ASP A 4 13.87 14.68 8.66
CA ASP A 4 14.02 15.79 7.74
C ASP A 4 12.63 16.25 7.29
N ARG A 5 12.41 17.55 7.17
CA ARG A 5 11.12 18.16 6.77
C ARG A 5 10.53 17.51 5.51
N SER A 6 11.39 17.06 4.61
CA SER A 6 10.99 16.37 3.37
C SER A 6 10.37 15.01 3.61
N SER A 7 10.91 14.23 4.56
CA SER A 7 10.38 12.94 4.96
C SER A 7 9.04 13.07 5.67
N LEU A 8 8.91 14.07 6.55
CA LEU A 8 7.65 14.38 7.24
C LEU A 8 6.54 14.74 6.23
N ALA A 9 6.84 15.59 5.24
CA ALA A 9 5.90 15.95 4.19
C ALA A 9 5.44 14.74 3.37
N LEU A 10 6.35 13.82 3.04
CA LEU A 10 6.02 12.59 2.32
C LEU A 10 5.08 11.69 3.12
N TYR A 11 5.35 11.48 4.42
CA TYR A 11 4.48 10.66 5.27
C TYR A 11 3.11 11.30 5.51
N ALA A 12 3.06 12.61 5.77
CA ALA A 12 1.82 13.35 5.92
C ALA A 12 0.96 13.25 4.65
N SER A 13 1.56 13.44 3.47
CA SER A 13 0.86 13.27 2.19
C SER A 13 0.29 11.86 2.01
N ARG A 14 1.04 10.83 2.34
CA ARG A 14 0.57 9.43 2.25
C ARG A 14 -0.60 9.15 3.18
N ILE A 15 -0.58 9.66 4.40
CA ILE A 15 -1.70 9.53 5.34
C ILE A 15 -2.95 10.21 4.78
N VAL A 16 -2.83 11.44 4.29
CA VAL A 16 -3.95 12.18 3.69
C VAL A 16 -4.49 11.46 2.46
N ILE A 17 -3.62 10.96 1.56
CA ILE A 17 -4.01 10.16 0.39
C ILE A 17 -4.77 8.90 0.80
N SER A 18 -4.26 8.17 1.80
CA SER A 18 -4.90 6.94 2.30
C SER A 18 -6.27 7.22 2.90
N LEU A 19 -6.39 8.27 3.69
CA LEU A 19 -7.67 8.69 4.29
C LEU A 19 -8.65 9.18 3.22
N ALA A 20 -8.22 9.99 2.26
CA ALA A 20 -9.05 10.44 1.15
C ALA A 20 -9.54 9.27 0.29
N GLY A 21 -8.67 8.32 -0.01
CA GLY A 21 -9.02 7.09 -0.72
C GLY A 21 -10.01 6.22 0.05
N PHE A 22 -9.81 6.06 1.36
CA PHE A 22 -10.72 5.30 2.22
C PHE A 22 -12.11 5.95 2.31
N LEU A 23 -12.17 7.24 2.62
CA LEU A 23 -13.43 7.99 2.69
C LEU A 23 -14.13 8.04 1.33
N GLY A 24 -13.38 8.23 0.24
CA GLY A 24 -13.89 8.16 -1.12
C GLY A 24 -14.50 6.79 -1.43
N THR A 25 -13.84 5.71 -1.02
CA THR A 25 -14.36 4.34 -1.21
C THR A 25 -15.69 4.13 -0.47
N ILE A 26 -15.83 4.65 0.75
CA ILE A 26 -17.10 4.60 1.51
C ILE A 26 -18.20 5.35 0.76
N TYR A 27 -17.93 6.56 0.30
CA TYR A 27 -18.90 7.36 -0.44
C TYR A 27 -19.35 6.67 -1.73
N PHE A 28 -18.38 6.22 -2.54
CA PHE A 28 -18.68 5.57 -3.82
C PHE A 28 -19.35 4.21 -3.65
N ALA A 29 -19.06 3.46 -2.59
CA ALA A 29 -19.75 2.22 -2.27
C ALA A 29 -21.24 2.44 -2.03
N ARG A 30 -21.59 3.52 -1.32
CA ARG A 30 -22.98 3.87 -1.02
C ARG A 30 -23.77 4.34 -2.24
N GLU A 31 -23.12 5.11 -3.11
CA GLU A 31 -23.75 5.65 -4.32
C GLU A 31 -23.87 4.64 -5.45
N LEU A 32 -22.87 3.74 -5.59
CA LEU A 32 -22.75 2.88 -6.77
C LEU A 32 -22.92 1.38 -6.46
N GLY A 33 -22.97 1.03 -5.18
CA GLY A 33 -23.02 -0.36 -4.74
C GLY A 33 -21.71 -1.14 -4.98
N ALA A 34 -21.72 -2.39 -4.56
CA ALA A 34 -20.56 -3.27 -4.69
C ALA A 34 -20.17 -3.54 -6.15
N SER A 35 -21.16 -3.71 -7.05
CA SER A 35 -20.92 -3.96 -8.48
C SER A 35 -20.28 -2.76 -9.16
N GLY A 36 -20.82 -1.55 -8.96
CA GLY A 36 -20.25 -0.34 -9.54
C GLY A 36 -18.83 -0.06 -9.06
N LEU A 37 -18.59 -0.26 -7.77
CA LEU A 37 -17.26 -0.14 -7.20
C LEU A 37 -16.29 -1.20 -7.78
N GLY A 38 -16.77 -2.42 -8.00
CA GLY A 38 -16.01 -3.51 -8.60
C GLY A 38 -15.63 -3.26 -10.06
N VAL A 39 -16.52 -2.68 -10.86
CA VAL A 39 -16.23 -2.23 -12.23
C VAL A 39 -15.07 -1.22 -12.21
N TYR A 40 -15.17 -0.21 -11.34
CA TYR A 40 -14.12 0.80 -11.20
C TYR A 40 -12.77 0.19 -10.77
N PHE A 41 -12.76 -0.66 -9.74
CA PHE A 41 -11.51 -1.28 -9.28
C PHE A 41 -10.92 -2.26 -10.30
N THR A 42 -11.76 -2.92 -11.12
CA THR A 42 -11.26 -3.73 -12.24
C THR A 42 -10.56 -2.84 -13.27
N PHE A 43 -11.16 -1.68 -13.64
CA PHE A 43 -10.52 -0.70 -14.51
C PHE A 43 -9.19 -0.19 -13.92
N GLU A 44 -9.21 0.27 -12.67
CA GLU A 44 -8.01 0.78 -11.96
C GLU A 44 -6.90 -0.27 -11.95
N THR A 45 -7.22 -1.52 -11.62
CA THR A 45 -6.27 -2.63 -11.59
C THR A 45 -5.65 -2.91 -12.95
N VAL A 46 -6.46 -2.94 -14.01
CA VAL A 46 -5.96 -3.13 -15.39
C VAL A 46 -4.95 -2.03 -15.74
N VAL A 47 -5.28 -0.76 -15.46
CA VAL A 47 -4.37 0.36 -15.73
C VAL A 47 -3.07 0.24 -14.93
N ILE A 48 -3.15 -0.08 -13.63
CA ILE A 48 -1.97 -0.22 -12.77
C ILE A 48 -1.08 -1.36 -13.24
N VAL A 49 -1.67 -2.53 -13.56
CA VAL A 49 -0.93 -3.69 -14.06
C VAL A 49 -0.20 -3.34 -15.36
N LEU A 50 -0.90 -2.78 -16.33
CA LEU A 50 -0.29 -2.38 -17.61
C LEU A 50 0.80 -1.31 -17.40
N ALA A 51 0.58 -0.33 -16.52
CA ALA A 51 1.53 0.74 -16.26
C ALA A 51 2.86 0.23 -15.66
N VAL A 52 2.83 -0.81 -14.83
CA VAL A 52 4.06 -1.45 -14.32
C VAL A 52 4.84 -2.11 -15.46
N PHE A 53 4.16 -2.81 -16.37
CA PHE A 53 4.81 -3.42 -17.54
C PHE A 53 5.34 -2.38 -18.55
N VAL A 54 4.70 -1.22 -18.67
CA VAL A 54 5.22 -0.11 -19.48
C VAL A 54 6.52 0.44 -18.92
N ARG A 55 6.59 0.64 -17.60
CA ARG A 55 7.73 1.31 -16.96
C ARG A 55 8.91 0.38 -16.64
N ILE A 56 8.66 -0.90 -16.39
CA ILE A 56 9.67 -1.98 -16.17
C ILE A 56 10.85 -1.50 -15.28
N GLY A 57 10.58 -0.88 -14.15
CA GLY A 57 11.62 -0.44 -13.20
C GLY A 57 12.39 0.83 -13.62
N VAL A 58 12.00 1.50 -14.71
CA VAL A 58 12.65 2.74 -15.20
C VAL A 58 12.57 3.87 -14.17
N ASP A 59 11.49 3.96 -13.39
CA ASP A 59 11.30 4.98 -12.36
C ASP A 59 12.47 5.00 -11.36
N ASN A 60 12.84 3.82 -10.83
CA ASN A 60 13.94 3.68 -9.88
C ASN A 60 15.31 3.99 -10.52
N ALA A 61 15.48 3.60 -11.80
CA ALA A 61 16.69 3.93 -12.55
C ALA A 61 16.83 5.44 -12.75
N VAL A 62 15.72 6.13 -13.07
CA VAL A 62 15.68 7.59 -13.20
C VAL A 62 16.05 8.25 -11.87
N ILE A 63 15.42 7.88 -10.76
CA ILE A 63 15.72 8.44 -9.44
C ILE A 63 17.22 8.30 -9.15
N LYS A 64 17.77 7.09 -9.28
CA LYS A 64 19.18 6.83 -8.95
C LYS A 64 20.14 7.57 -9.87
N ARG A 65 19.92 7.55 -11.19
CA ARG A 65 20.83 8.17 -12.15
C ARG A 65 20.78 9.69 -12.14
N LEU A 66 19.59 10.28 -11.95
CA LEU A 66 19.46 11.72 -11.88
C LEU A 66 20.05 12.29 -10.59
N SER A 67 19.88 11.59 -9.46
CA SER A 67 20.44 12.05 -8.17
C SER A 67 21.96 12.02 -8.11
N GLY A 68 22.61 11.16 -8.90
CA GLY A 68 24.08 11.08 -9.05
C GLY A 68 24.64 11.78 -10.29
N ALA A 69 23.83 12.50 -11.07
CA ALA A 69 24.28 13.13 -12.32
C ALA A 69 24.92 14.49 -12.09
N ASP A 70 26.06 14.72 -12.73
CA ASP A 70 26.79 15.98 -12.73
C ASP A 70 26.19 16.96 -13.76
N GLY A 71 25.27 17.80 -13.29
CA GLY A 71 24.69 18.90 -14.05
C GLY A 71 23.46 18.54 -14.91
N ALA A 72 22.81 19.61 -15.41
CA ALA A 72 21.54 19.53 -16.14
C ALA A 72 21.64 18.77 -17.48
N ARG A 73 22.80 18.83 -18.15
CA ARG A 73 22.99 18.13 -19.42
C ARG A 73 22.90 16.61 -19.25
N GLN A 74 23.59 16.07 -18.23
CA GLN A 74 23.63 14.64 -17.97
C GLN A 74 22.25 14.13 -17.49
N ARG A 75 21.56 14.90 -16.64
CA ARG A 75 20.18 14.59 -16.24
C ARG A 75 19.26 14.50 -17.45
N GLY A 76 19.38 15.46 -18.40
CA GLY A 76 18.58 15.44 -19.63
C GLY A 76 18.83 14.22 -20.51
N ILE A 77 20.07 13.74 -20.58
CA ILE A 77 20.45 12.52 -21.31
C ILE A 77 19.80 11.27 -20.67
N TYR A 78 19.82 11.17 -19.33
CA TYR A 78 19.13 10.08 -18.62
C TYR A 78 17.61 10.13 -18.81
N LEU A 79 17.00 11.31 -18.75
CA LEU A 79 15.55 11.45 -19.00
C LEU A 79 15.18 11.04 -20.44
N GLY A 80 15.99 11.43 -21.46
CA GLY A 80 15.78 11.00 -22.83
C GLY A 80 15.91 9.48 -22.99
N GLY A 81 16.87 8.85 -22.27
CA GLY A 81 17.01 7.39 -22.24
C GLY A 81 15.82 6.69 -21.60
N ALA A 82 15.28 7.24 -20.52
CA ALA A 82 14.08 6.72 -19.85
C ALA A 82 12.85 6.77 -20.78
N LEU A 83 12.65 7.86 -21.50
CA LEU A 83 11.56 7.97 -22.50
C LEU A 83 11.70 6.92 -23.60
N LEU A 84 12.92 6.69 -24.12
CA LEU A 84 13.16 5.64 -25.13
C LEU A 84 12.90 4.23 -24.58
N LEU A 85 13.07 3.99 -23.28
CA LEU A 85 12.78 2.70 -22.67
C LEU A 85 11.28 2.48 -22.46
N VAL A 86 10.53 3.55 -22.17
CA VAL A 86 9.11 3.47 -21.81
C VAL A 86 8.19 3.51 -23.04
N VAL A 87 8.54 4.27 -24.09
CA VAL A 87 7.68 4.47 -25.27
C VAL A 87 7.40 3.16 -26.02
N PRO A 88 8.37 2.28 -26.34
CA PRO A 88 8.07 1.06 -27.07
C PRO A 88 7.10 0.12 -26.35
N PRO A 89 7.31 -0.26 -25.06
CA PRO A 89 6.34 -1.11 -24.37
C PRO A 89 4.96 -0.42 -24.21
N PHE A 90 4.92 0.91 -24.05
CA PHE A 90 3.66 1.66 -24.07
C PHE A 90 2.91 1.48 -25.38
N LEU A 91 3.57 1.63 -26.51
CA LEU A 91 2.95 1.46 -27.85
C LEU A 91 2.47 0.03 -28.08
N VAL A 92 3.30 -0.97 -27.71
CA VAL A 92 2.93 -2.39 -27.85
C VAL A 92 1.72 -2.73 -26.99
N LEU A 93 1.72 -2.33 -25.71
CA LEU A 93 0.59 -2.62 -24.80
C LEU A 93 -0.65 -1.84 -25.19
N SER A 94 -0.53 -0.59 -25.63
CA SER A 94 -1.66 0.20 -26.14
C SER A 94 -2.29 -0.42 -27.39
N ALA A 95 -1.45 -0.89 -28.33
CA ALA A 95 -1.94 -1.63 -29.48
C ALA A 95 -2.66 -2.92 -29.08
N GLY A 96 -2.10 -3.67 -28.10
CA GLY A 96 -2.75 -4.85 -27.54
C GLY A 96 -4.09 -4.52 -26.90
N VAL A 97 -4.18 -3.47 -26.09
CA VAL A 97 -5.44 -3.00 -25.47
C VAL A 97 -6.51 -2.70 -26.54
N LEU A 98 -6.13 -2.02 -27.63
CA LEU A 98 -7.06 -1.70 -28.70
C LEU A 98 -7.44 -2.93 -29.54
N LEU A 99 -6.49 -3.85 -29.80
CA LEU A 99 -6.75 -5.09 -30.51
C LEU A 99 -7.70 -6.02 -29.75
N PHE A 100 -7.51 -6.12 -28.44
CA PHE A 100 -8.34 -6.93 -27.54
C PHE A 100 -9.41 -6.11 -26.81
N ALA A 101 -9.84 -4.97 -27.42
CA ALA A 101 -10.84 -4.09 -26.81
C ALA A 101 -12.15 -4.79 -26.45
N PRO A 102 -12.75 -5.70 -27.26
CA PRO A 102 -13.97 -6.40 -26.87
C PRO A 102 -13.80 -7.23 -25.60
N GLN A 103 -12.69 -7.96 -25.47
CA GLN A 103 -12.38 -8.80 -24.30
C GLN A 103 -12.16 -7.94 -23.07
N LEU A 104 -11.39 -6.84 -23.20
CA LEU A 104 -11.14 -5.91 -22.11
C LEU A 104 -12.44 -5.22 -21.65
N ASN A 105 -13.24 -4.74 -22.60
CA ASN A 105 -14.51 -4.11 -22.27
C ASN A 105 -15.48 -5.11 -21.61
N GLY A 106 -15.49 -6.39 -22.03
CA GLY A 106 -16.21 -7.46 -21.37
C GLY A 106 -15.69 -7.76 -19.97
N LEU A 107 -14.36 -7.75 -19.78
CA LEU A 107 -13.76 -7.92 -18.47
C LEU A 107 -14.11 -6.78 -17.51
N VAL A 108 -14.08 -5.53 -17.95
CA VAL A 108 -14.41 -4.37 -17.11
C VAL A 108 -15.92 -4.16 -16.98
N GLU A 109 -16.71 -4.70 -17.91
CA GLU A 109 -18.17 -4.44 -18.09
C GLU A 109 -18.46 -2.98 -18.44
N LEU A 110 -17.54 -2.31 -19.12
CA LEU A 110 -17.66 -0.94 -19.58
C LEU A 110 -16.79 -0.72 -20.83
N ALA A 111 -17.24 0.09 -21.76
CA ALA A 111 -16.48 0.43 -22.97
C ALA A 111 -15.32 1.39 -22.64
N VAL A 112 -14.20 0.85 -22.12
CA VAL A 112 -13.08 1.63 -21.56
C VAL A 112 -11.76 1.51 -22.31
N ALA A 113 -11.65 0.68 -23.35
CA ALA A 113 -10.35 0.43 -23.99
C ALA A 113 -9.60 1.72 -24.40
N PRO A 114 -10.23 2.74 -25.04
CA PRO A 114 -9.55 4.01 -25.34
C PRO A 114 -9.15 4.78 -24.09
N LEU A 115 -9.98 4.73 -23.02
CA LEU A 115 -9.69 5.40 -21.75
C LEU A 115 -8.53 4.71 -21.02
N VAL A 116 -8.42 3.38 -21.13
CA VAL A 116 -7.26 2.63 -20.59
C VAL A 116 -5.97 3.11 -21.26
N VAL A 117 -5.94 3.25 -22.59
CA VAL A 117 -4.76 3.76 -23.32
C VAL A 117 -4.43 5.18 -22.91
N LEU A 118 -5.41 6.08 -22.83
CA LEU A 118 -5.21 7.46 -22.38
C LEU A 118 -4.68 7.50 -20.95
N THR A 119 -5.30 6.75 -20.05
CA THR A 119 -4.92 6.69 -18.64
C THR A 119 -3.53 6.09 -18.47
N LEU A 120 -3.19 5.07 -19.27
CA LEU A 120 -1.86 4.45 -19.29
C LEU A 120 -0.77 5.45 -19.69
N ALA A 121 -1.02 6.29 -20.70
CA ALA A 121 -0.11 7.37 -21.09
C ALA A 121 0.08 8.39 -19.97
N LEU A 122 -1.03 8.87 -19.39
CA LEU A 122 -1.03 9.89 -18.35
C LEU A 122 -0.39 9.37 -17.04
N SER A 123 -0.74 8.17 -16.61
CA SER A 123 -0.17 7.56 -15.38
C SER A 123 1.32 7.30 -15.54
N THR A 124 1.75 6.84 -16.71
CA THR A 124 3.17 6.66 -17.03
C THR A 124 3.92 8.01 -17.00
N GLY A 125 3.34 9.04 -17.61
CA GLY A 125 3.88 10.40 -17.57
C GLY A 125 3.98 10.94 -16.14
N ARG A 126 2.91 10.80 -15.33
CA ARG A 126 2.91 11.21 -13.93
C ARG A 126 4.01 10.54 -13.11
N GLU A 127 4.17 9.23 -13.21
CA GLU A 127 5.18 8.50 -12.46
C GLU A 127 6.61 8.89 -12.89
N LEU A 128 6.86 9.12 -14.19
CA LEU A 128 8.13 9.65 -14.64
C LEU A 128 8.40 11.06 -14.11
N LEU A 129 7.38 11.94 -14.05
CA LEU A 129 7.51 13.27 -13.44
C LEU A 129 7.89 13.18 -11.96
N ILE A 130 7.22 12.30 -11.21
CA ILE A 130 7.53 12.03 -9.80
C ILE A 130 8.96 11.49 -9.66
N ALA A 131 9.38 10.54 -10.51
CA ALA A 131 10.73 9.98 -10.49
C ALA A 131 11.80 11.06 -10.80
N VAL A 132 11.54 11.95 -11.75
CA VAL A 132 12.45 13.07 -12.06
C VAL A 132 12.55 14.03 -10.89
N LEU A 133 11.43 14.45 -10.29
CA LEU A 133 11.43 15.34 -9.12
C LEU A 133 12.20 14.74 -7.95
N ARG A 134 12.03 13.44 -7.68
CA ARG A 134 12.81 12.72 -6.66
C ARG A 134 14.29 12.64 -7.02
N GLY A 135 14.63 12.37 -8.29
CA GLY A 135 15.99 12.40 -8.80
C GLY A 135 16.64 13.78 -8.75
N GLU A 136 15.87 14.85 -8.87
CA GLU A 136 16.30 16.24 -8.62
C GLU A 136 16.41 16.59 -7.11
N ARG A 137 16.22 15.59 -6.22
CA ARG A 137 16.18 15.74 -4.74
C ARG A 137 15.06 16.66 -4.23
N ARG A 138 13.99 16.79 -4.99
CA ARG A 138 12.80 17.61 -4.66
C ARG A 138 11.67 16.73 -4.14
N ILE A 139 11.94 15.95 -3.08
CA ILE A 139 11.04 14.94 -2.53
C ILE A 139 9.71 15.55 -2.06
N ALA A 140 9.76 16.71 -1.36
CA ALA A 140 8.55 17.39 -0.90
C ALA A 140 7.66 17.86 -2.07
N THR A 141 8.27 18.30 -3.19
CA THR A 141 7.53 18.70 -4.39
C THR A 141 6.85 17.48 -5.04
N SER A 142 7.53 16.32 -5.09
CA SER A 142 6.91 15.10 -5.61
C SER A 142 5.73 14.65 -4.75
N ALA A 143 5.87 14.72 -3.41
CA ALA A 143 4.80 14.36 -2.48
C ALA A 143 3.56 15.28 -2.62
N LEU A 144 3.81 16.60 -2.80
CA LEU A 144 2.72 17.55 -3.06
C LEU A 144 2.02 17.27 -4.40
N LEU A 145 2.78 16.93 -5.45
CA LEU A 145 2.19 16.58 -6.74
C LEU A 145 1.30 15.32 -6.65
N GLU A 146 1.76 14.29 -5.93
CA GLU A 146 0.98 13.08 -5.66
C GLU A 146 -0.32 13.42 -4.92
N LEU A 147 -0.22 14.23 -3.87
CA LEU A 147 -1.37 14.67 -3.07
C LEU A 147 -2.38 15.46 -3.89
N LEU A 148 -1.92 16.46 -4.66
CA LEU A 148 -2.81 17.29 -5.48
C LEU A 148 -3.50 16.47 -6.57
N GLY A 149 -2.78 15.56 -7.25
CA GLY A 149 -3.37 14.66 -8.23
C GLY A 149 -4.47 13.78 -7.63
N GLU A 150 -4.23 13.26 -6.42
CA GLU A 150 -5.20 12.43 -5.71
C GLU A 150 -6.42 13.22 -5.23
N LEU A 151 -6.23 14.43 -4.69
CA LEU A 151 -7.33 15.30 -4.28
C LEU A 151 -8.19 15.70 -5.47
N VAL A 152 -7.58 16.07 -6.60
CA VAL A 152 -8.32 16.39 -7.84
C VAL A 152 -9.10 15.16 -8.31
N ARG A 153 -8.50 13.96 -8.28
CA ARG A 153 -9.18 12.70 -8.61
C ARG A 153 -10.43 12.49 -7.76
N VAL A 154 -10.30 12.60 -6.43
CA VAL A 154 -11.42 12.37 -5.52
C VAL A 154 -12.52 13.42 -5.72
N VAL A 155 -12.15 14.70 -5.78
CA VAL A 155 -13.12 15.80 -5.98
C VAL A 155 -13.84 15.67 -7.33
N ALA A 156 -13.10 15.40 -8.42
CA ALA A 156 -13.69 15.20 -9.73
C ALA A 156 -14.62 13.97 -9.77
N SER A 157 -14.19 12.84 -9.15
CA SER A 157 -15.01 11.64 -9.05
C SER A 157 -16.31 11.92 -8.29
N VAL A 158 -16.24 12.59 -7.12
CA VAL A 158 -17.44 12.96 -6.36
C VAL A 158 -18.35 13.87 -7.17
N ALA A 159 -17.82 14.92 -7.80
CA ALA A 159 -18.60 15.84 -8.60
C ALA A 159 -19.32 15.14 -9.77
N LEU A 160 -18.64 14.23 -10.48
CA LEU A 160 -19.22 13.50 -11.59
C LEU A 160 -20.26 12.47 -11.14
N VAL A 161 -20.02 11.77 -10.01
CA VAL A 161 -21.00 10.82 -9.45
C VAL A 161 -22.26 11.56 -8.99
N VAL A 162 -22.12 12.68 -8.27
CA VAL A 162 -23.26 13.54 -7.87
C VAL A 162 -24.03 14.07 -9.09
N SER A 163 -23.32 14.35 -10.21
CA SER A 163 -23.93 14.79 -11.46
C SER A 163 -24.62 13.66 -12.26
N GLY A 164 -24.68 12.44 -11.71
CA GLY A 164 -25.40 11.31 -12.31
C GLY A 164 -24.60 10.47 -13.30
N TYR A 165 -23.28 10.68 -13.45
CA TYR A 165 -22.44 9.86 -14.34
C TYR A 165 -22.16 8.45 -13.80
N GLY A 166 -22.54 8.13 -12.56
CA GLY A 166 -22.37 6.80 -11.97
C GLY A 166 -20.92 6.31 -12.01
N VAL A 167 -20.71 5.04 -12.36
CA VAL A 167 -19.37 4.42 -12.42
C VAL A 167 -18.46 5.09 -13.45
N VAL A 168 -19.02 5.57 -14.56
CA VAL A 168 -18.26 6.30 -15.60
C VAL A 168 -17.65 7.58 -15.02
N GLY A 169 -18.36 8.22 -14.06
CA GLY A 169 -17.86 9.38 -13.33
C GLY A 169 -16.59 9.05 -12.51
N LEU A 170 -16.49 7.84 -11.93
CA LEU A 170 -15.25 7.39 -11.26
C LEU A 170 -14.09 7.25 -12.25
N VAL A 171 -14.34 6.62 -13.39
CA VAL A 171 -13.34 6.44 -14.46
C VAL A 171 -12.83 7.78 -14.96
N TYR A 172 -13.74 8.71 -15.27
CA TYR A 172 -13.36 10.06 -15.71
C TYR A 172 -12.65 10.85 -14.61
N GLY A 173 -13.10 10.75 -13.36
CA GLY A 173 -12.41 11.37 -12.22
C GLY A 173 -10.98 10.87 -12.06
N TYR A 174 -10.75 9.57 -12.29
CA TYR A 174 -9.40 8.99 -12.31
C TYR A 174 -8.54 9.61 -13.42
N VAL A 175 -9.07 9.71 -14.65
CA VAL A 175 -8.39 10.36 -15.79
C VAL A 175 -8.08 11.83 -15.48
N ILE A 176 -9.06 12.58 -14.96
CA ILE A 176 -8.90 14.00 -14.61
C ILE A 176 -7.79 14.20 -13.57
N GLY A 177 -7.71 13.32 -12.55
CA GLY A 177 -6.62 13.33 -11.58
C GLY A 177 -5.25 13.14 -12.21
N GLN A 178 -5.13 12.21 -13.17
CA GLN A 178 -3.89 11.99 -13.92
C GLN A 178 -3.53 13.19 -14.81
N VAL A 179 -4.51 13.76 -15.51
CA VAL A 179 -4.32 14.98 -16.31
C VAL A 179 -3.82 16.12 -15.44
N ALA A 180 -4.46 16.36 -14.28
CA ALA A 180 -4.07 17.41 -13.36
C ALA A 180 -2.62 17.22 -12.86
N ALA A 181 -2.26 15.99 -12.47
CA ALA A 181 -0.91 15.69 -12.02
C ALA A 181 0.14 15.94 -13.12
N VAL A 182 -0.15 15.54 -14.36
CA VAL A 182 0.75 15.80 -15.50
C VAL A 182 0.83 17.30 -15.82
N ALA A 183 -0.30 17.99 -15.86
CA ALA A 183 -0.38 19.42 -16.16
C ALA A 183 0.36 20.28 -15.10
N ILE A 184 0.18 19.94 -13.81
CA ILE A 184 0.87 20.63 -12.71
C ILE A 184 2.36 20.25 -12.65
N GLY A 185 2.68 18.97 -12.88
CA GLY A 185 4.04 18.45 -12.74
C GLY A 185 4.99 18.86 -13.84
N THR A 186 4.50 18.96 -15.09
CA THR A 186 5.35 19.29 -16.25
C THR A 186 6.09 20.64 -16.12
N PRO A 187 5.44 21.75 -15.72
CA PRO A 187 6.13 23.02 -15.52
C PRO A 187 7.14 23.00 -14.37
N LEU A 188 7.00 22.08 -13.42
CA LEU A 188 7.91 21.97 -12.28
C LEU A 188 9.25 21.30 -12.63
N LEU A 189 9.37 20.66 -13.79
CA LEU A 189 10.60 20.02 -14.22
C LEU A 189 11.68 21.06 -14.54
N ARG A 190 12.86 20.84 -13.98
CA ARG A 190 14.09 21.56 -14.34
C ARG A 190 14.90 20.85 -15.40
N THR A 191 14.72 19.53 -15.50
CA THR A 191 15.41 18.66 -16.44
C THR A 191 14.65 18.58 -17.76
N ARG A 192 15.29 18.91 -18.87
CA ARG A 192 14.73 18.72 -20.23
C ARG A 192 15.32 17.50 -20.90
N PRO A 193 14.52 16.66 -21.58
CA PRO A 193 15.03 15.46 -22.23
C PRO A 193 16.05 15.83 -23.33
N ARG A 194 17.11 15.03 -23.42
CA ARG A 194 18.15 15.13 -24.45
C ARG A 194 18.40 13.75 -25.07
N ARG A 195 18.94 13.71 -26.28
CA ARG A 195 19.27 12.45 -26.96
C ARG A 195 20.23 11.64 -26.10
N PRO A 196 19.90 10.39 -25.73
CA PRO A 196 20.77 9.54 -24.94
C PRO A 196 21.89 8.95 -25.79
N SER A 197 23.02 8.66 -25.15
CA SER A 197 24.04 7.80 -25.73
C SER A 197 23.65 6.32 -25.58
N ARG A 198 24.26 5.45 -26.39
CA ARG A 198 24.06 4.00 -26.27
C ARG A 198 24.48 3.47 -24.91
N GLU A 199 25.52 4.04 -24.32
CA GLU A 199 25.99 3.71 -22.98
C GLU A 199 24.97 4.08 -21.91
N THR A 200 24.39 5.30 -21.98
CA THR A 200 23.33 5.76 -21.06
C THR A 200 22.10 4.85 -21.13
N PHE A 201 21.67 4.50 -22.35
CA PHE A 201 20.54 3.60 -22.56
C PHE A 201 20.82 2.23 -21.92
N ARG A 202 21.98 1.63 -22.19
CA ARG A 202 22.39 0.35 -21.61
C ARG A 202 22.45 0.42 -20.08
N SER A 203 23.02 1.47 -19.52
CA SER A 203 23.11 1.69 -18.07
C SER A 203 21.75 1.77 -17.39
N LEU A 204 20.76 2.44 -18.00
CA LEU A 204 19.38 2.49 -17.52
C LEU A 204 18.69 1.13 -17.63
N PHE A 205 18.82 0.47 -18.79
CA PHE A 205 18.22 -0.84 -19.03
C PHE A 205 18.76 -1.90 -18.06
N ASP A 206 20.09 -1.95 -17.87
CA ASP A 206 20.72 -2.90 -16.97
C ASP A 206 20.28 -2.71 -15.50
N PHE A 207 20.05 -1.48 -15.08
CA PHE A 207 19.49 -1.21 -13.74
C PHE A 207 18.01 -1.55 -13.67
N SER A 208 17.23 -1.17 -14.68
CA SER A 208 15.77 -1.37 -14.73
C SER A 208 15.39 -2.84 -14.70
N LYS A 209 16.08 -3.72 -15.38
CA LYS A 209 15.77 -5.17 -15.42
C LYS A 209 15.81 -5.83 -14.03
N TYR A 210 16.71 -5.38 -13.14
CA TYR A 210 16.76 -5.91 -11.77
C TYR A 210 15.65 -5.36 -10.89
N THR A 211 15.30 -4.08 -11.06
CA THR A 211 14.20 -3.46 -10.28
C THR A 211 12.83 -3.89 -10.80
N ALA A 212 12.72 -4.27 -12.07
CA ALA A 212 11.50 -4.79 -12.69
C ALA A 212 10.96 -6.03 -11.95
N GLY A 213 11.83 -7.00 -11.64
CA GLY A 213 11.42 -8.21 -10.92
C GLY A 213 10.80 -7.92 -9.56
N MET A 214 11.33 -6.94 -8.84
CA MET A 214 10.77 -6.50 -7.55
C MET A 214 9.40 -5.83 -7.72
N GLN A 215 9.25 -4.98 -8.72
CA GLN A 215 7.97 -4.29 -9.00
C GLN A 215 6.89 -5.25 -9.46
N VAL A 216 7.21 -6.22 -10.32
CA VAL A 216 6.25 -7.25 -10.76
C VAL A 216 5.82 -8.12 -9.58
N SER A 217 6.73 -8.51 -8.71
CA SER A 217 6.40 -9.28 -7.50
C SER A 217 5.47 -8.50 -6.57
N PHE A 218 5.75 -7.21 -6.36
CA PHE A 218 4.88 -6.34 -5.55
C PHE A 218 3.50 -6.16 -6.18
N LEU A 219 3.45 -5.93 -7.50
CA LEU A 219 2.21 -5.78 -8.26
C LEU A 219 1.33 -7.02 -8.15
N ALA A 220 1.92 -8.19 -8.41
CA ALA A 220 1.18 -9.44 -8.36
C ALA A 220 0.62 -9.70 -6.96
N TYR A 221 1.42 -9.47 -5.91
CA TYR A 221 0.93 -9.61 -4.53
C TYR A 221 -0.22 -8.64 -4.21
N SER A 222 -0.20 -7.42 -4.75
CA SER A 222 -1.16 -6.37 -4.38
C SER A 222 -2.47 -6.41 -5.18
N TRP A 223 -2.44 -6.92 -6.42
CA TRP A 223 -3.56 -6.76 -7.37
C TRP A 223 -4.04 -8.06 -8.00
N MET A 224 -3.36 -9.17 -7.75
CA MET A 224 -3.70 -10.47 -8.34
C MET A 224 -5.07 -10.96 -7.88
N ASP A 225 -5.38 -10.81 -6.60
CA ASP A 225 -6.66 -11.21 -6.02
C ASP A 225 -7.82 -10.51 -6.73
N THR A 226 -7.68 -9.19 -6.94
CA THR A 226 -8.66 -8.35 -7.63
C THR A 226 -8.89 -8.81 -9.07
N LEU A 227 -7.81 -9.10 -9.83
CA LEU A 227 -7.93 -9.61 -11.20
C LEU A 227 -8.58 -10.98 -11.23
N LEU A 228 -8.17 -11.90 -10.35
CA LEU A 228 -8.74 -13.24 -10.29
C LEU A 228 -10.21 -13.23 -9.89
N LEU A 229 -10.59 -12.39 -8.93
CA LEU A 229 -12.00 -12.19 -8.56
C LEU A 229 -12.82 -11.59 -9.71
N ALA A 230 -12.23 -10.64 -10.46
CA ALA A 230 -12.89 -10.03 -11.63
C ALA A 230 -13.16 -11.03 -12.76
N VAL A 231 -12.25 -12.03 -12.93
CA VAL A 231 -12.34 -13.06 -13.98
C VAL A 231 -13.17 -14.26 -13.53
N LEU A 232 -12.99 -14.72 -12.29
CA LEU A 232 -13.52 -16.01 -11.82
C LEU A 232 -14.84 -15.90 -11.06
N VAL A 233 -15.18 -14.71 -10.52
CA VAL A 233 -16.37 -14.54 -9.65
C VAL A 233 -17.32 -13.48 -10.22
N SER A 234 -17.17 -12.20 -9.79
CA SER A 234 -18.04 -11.11 -10.23
C SER A 234 -17.49 -9.73 -9.86
N LYS A 235 -18.04 -8.67 -10.45
CA LYS A 235 -17.69 -7.29 -10.07
C LYS A 235 -18.11 -6.95 -8.64
N SER A 236 -19.25 -7.46 -8.20
CA SER A 236 -19.67 -7.29 -6.79
C SER A 236 -18.65 -7.90 -5.83
N ALA A 237 -18.10 -9.07 -6.14
CA ALA A 237 -17.04 -9.69 -5.36
C ALA A 237 -15.78 -8.80 -5.29
N VAL A 238 -15.36 -8.22 -6.42
CA VAL A 238 -14.24 -7.27 -6.46
C VAL A 238 -14.53 -6.05 -5.57
N GLY A 239 -15.71 -5.46 -5.66
CA GLY A 239 -16.08 -4.29 -4.87
C GLY A 239 -16.05 -4.55 -3.36
N VAL A 240 -16.61 -5.68 -2.92
CA VAL A 240 -16.60 -6.09 -1.50
C VAL A 240 -15.17 -6.37 -1.03
N TYR A 241 -14.38 -7.12 -1.82
CA TYR A 241 -13.01 -7.47 -1.48
C TYR A 241 -12.12 -6.23 -1.34
N GLU A 242 -12.16 -5.32 -2.31
CA GLU A 242 -11.38 -4.08 -2.30
C GLU A 242 -11.78 -3.14 -1.16
N ALA A 243 -13.06 -3.04 -0.84
CA ALA A 243 -13.52 -2.28 0.32
C ALA A 243 -12.95 -2.85 1.63
N ALA A 244 -13.00 -4.19 1.81
CA ALA A 244 -12.44 -4.87 2.95
C ALA A 244 -10.90 -4.75 2.99
N TRP A 245 -10.22 -4.88 1.84
CA TRP A 245 -8.77 -4.70 1.72
C TRP A 245 -8.33 -3.30 2.14
N ARG A 246 -8.98 -2.25 1.61
CA ARG A 246 -8.69 -0.84 1.95
C ARG A 246 -9.00 -0.53 3.41
N GLY A 247 -10.09 -1.10 3.95
CA GLY A 247 -10.42 -1.01 5.38
C GLY A 247 -9.33 -1.64 6.26
N SER A 248 -8.83 -2.83 5.87
CA SER A 248 -7.76 -3.51 6.61
C SER A 248 -6.41 -2.76 6.54
N ALA A 249 -6.12 -2.06 5.44
CA ALA A 249 -4.86 -1.36 5.23
C ALA A 249 -4.62 -0.21 6.24
N VAL A 250 -5.69 0.41 6.75
CA VAL A 250 -5.60 1.49 7.76
C VAL A 250 -4.85 1.02 9.01
N THR A 251 -4.96 -0.26 9.37
CA THR A 251 -4.29 -0.84 10.55
C THR A 251 -2.76 -0.88 10.44
N MET A 252 -2.23 -0.79 9.20
CA MET A 252 -0.78 -0.90 8.92
C MET A 252 -0.03 0.43 8.98
N LEU A 253 -0.71 1.56 9.15
CA LEU A 253 -0.09 2.90 9.08
C LEU A 253 1.08 3.06 10.06
N ALA A 254 0.95 2.58 11.31
CA ALA A 254 2.02 2.64 12.30
C ALA A 254 3.19 1.73 11.93
N GLY A 255 2.91 0.48 11.55
CA GLY A 255 3.94 -0.51 11.17
C GLY A 255 4.77 -0.07 9.96
N GLN A 256 4.14 0.56 8.97
CA GLN A 256 4.84 1.08 7.79
C GLN A 256 5.81 2.22 8.12
N ALA A 257 5.42 3.12 9.02
CA ALA A 257 6.29 4.21 9.46
C ALA A 257 7.53 3.67 10.18
N ILE A 258 7.37 2.66 11.04
CA ILE A 258 8.46 2.01 11.79
C ILE A 258 9.37 1.25 10.82
N GLY A 259 8.81 0.42 9.95
CA GLY A 259 9.58 -0.39 9.00
C GLY A 259 10.45 0.45 8.07
N ALA A 260 9.96 1.62 7.64
CA ALA A 260 10.71 2.51 6.75
C ALA A 260 11.95 3.14 7.41
N SER A 261 11.93 3.35 8.73
CA SER A 261 13.08 3.89 9.48
C SER A 261 14.05 2.80 9.93
N LEU A 262 13.62 1.55 9.97
CA LEU A 262 14.39 0.44 10.54
C LEU A 262 15.56 0.01 9.63
N ALA A 263 15.34 -0.13 8.31
CA ALA A 263 16.37 -0.63 7.40
C ALA A 263 17.66 0.23 7.36
N PRO A 264 17.59 1.58 7.26
CA PRO A 264 18.78 2.42 7.35
C PRO A 264 19.47 2.32 8.71
N ALA A 265 18.71 2.33 9.81
CA ALA A 265 19.26 2.25 11.15
C ALA A 265 19.98 0.92 11.39
N VAL A 266 19.39 -0.20 10.95
CA VAL A 266 20.03 -1.53 11.01
C VAL A 266 21.32 -1.55 10.20
N SER A 267 21.34 -0.95 9.00
CA SER A 267 22.54 -0.89 8.17
C SER A 267 23.69 -0.13 8.88
N ASP A 268 23.38 0.99 9.51
CA ASP A 268 24.37 1.80 10.26
C ASP A 268 24.92 1.03 11.46
N TRP A 269 24.07 0.39 12.26
CA TRP A 269 24.51 -0.41 13.42
C TRP A 269 25.28 -1.67 13.00
N MET A 270 24.87 -2.36 11.95
CA MET A 270 25.62 -3.50 11.41
C MET A 270 27.01 -3.09 10.92
N SER A 271 27.15 -1.93 10.29
CA SER A 271 28.45 -1.42 9.83
C SER A 271 29.40 -1.06 10.96
N SER A 272 28.87 -0.66 12.12
CA SER A 272 29.62 -0.38 13.35
C SER A 272 29.84 -1.61 14.23
N GLY A 273 29.29 -2.77 13.86
CA GLY A 273 29.39 -4.00 14.66
C GLY A 273 28.44 -4.05 15.86
N ASP A 274 27.50 -3.11 15.97
CA ASP A 274 26.58 -2.99 17.10
C ASP A 274 25.32 -3.85 16.90
N VAL A 275 25.49 -5.16 16.96
CA VAL A 275 24.44 -6.15 16.77
C VAL A 275 23.39 -6.09 17.89
N GLU A 276 23.79 -5.70 19.11
CA GLU A 276 22.87 -5.63 20.25
C GLU A 276 21.79 -4.57 20.04
N ASN A 277 22.15 -3.39 19.53
CA ASN A 277 21.18 -2.35 19.17
C ASN A 277 20.25 -2.80 18.04
N VAL A 278 20.74 -3.59 17.07
CA VAL A 278 19.88 -4.19 16.03
C VAL A 278 18.85 -5.13 16.64
N GLU A 279 19.28 -6.04 17.53
CA GLU A 279 18.38 -7.00 18.19
C GLU A 279 17.30 -6.30 19.03
N HIS A 280 17.68 -5.25 19.75
CA HIS A 280 16.78 -4.45 20.57
C HIS A 280 15.77 -3.69 19.70
N ALA A 281 16.25 -2.98 18.68
CA ALA A 281 15.40 -2.21 17.78
C ALA A 281 14.40 -3.08 17.01
N VAL A 282 14.80 -4.28 16.58
CA VAL A 282 13.90 -5.24 15.93
C VAL A 282 12.81 -5.72 16.87
N ALA A 283 13.14 -6.04 18.13
CA ALA A 283 12.17 -6.45 19.14
C ALA A 283 11.15 -5.35 19.46
N GLU A 284 11.62 -4.11 19.58
CA GLU A 284 10.75 -2.94 19.75
C GLU A 284 9.86 -2.70 18.53
N ALA A 285 10.45 -2.71 17.32
CA ALA A 285 9.72 -2.50 16.08
C ALA A 285 8.60 -3.52 15.89
N MET A 286 8.84 -4.81 16.21
CA MET A 286 7.80 -5.84 16.18
C MET A 286 6.68 -5.55 17.18
N THR A 287 7.00 -5.12 18.38
CA THR A 287 6.01 -4.80 19.42
C THR A 287 5.14 -3.62 19.01
N TYR A 288 5.74 -2.55 18.48
CA TYR A 288 5.00 -1.36 18.04
C TYR A 288 4.20 -1.59 16.76
N ALA A 289 4.71 -2.39 15.81
CA ALA A 289 3.98 -2.70 14.58
C ALA A 289 2.66 -3.43 14.85
N LEU A 290 2.57 -4.16 15.97
CA LEU A 290 1.38 -4.91 16.36
C LEU A 290 0.35 -4.09 17.16
N VAL A 291 0.74 -2.92 17.68
CA VAL A 291 -0.10 -2.15 18.63
C VAL A 291 -1.45 -1.74 18.09
N LEU A 292 -1.55 -1.43 16.80
CA LEU A 292 -2.82 -1.10 16.14
C LEU A 292 -3.50 -2.34 15.53
N VAL A 293 -2.72 -3.33 15.10
CA VAL A 293 -3.25 -4.50 14.41
C VAL A 293 -3.95 -5.46 15.37
N VAL A 294 -3.39 -5.66 16.57
CA VAL A 294 -3.98 -6.57 17.59
C VAL A 294 -5.41 -6.17 17.97
N PRO A 295 -5.70 -4.93 18.39
CA PRO A 295 -7.07 -4.51 18.70
C PRO A 295 -7.97 -4.51 17.46
N ALA A 296 -7.41 -4.21 16.27
CA ALA A 296 -8.16 -4.22 15.02
C ALA A 296 -8.67 -5.62 14.66
N VAL A 297 -7.93 -6.70 14.95
CA VAL A 297 -8.41 -8.08 14.76
C VAL A 297 -9.63 -8.36 15.61
N VAL A 298 -9.61 -8.02 16.90
CA VAL A 298 -10.75 -8.19 17.80
C VAL A 298 -11.92 -7.30 17.37
N GLY A 299 -11.63 -6.05 16.99
CA GLY A 299 -12.62 -5.11 16.46
C GLY A 299 -13.27 -5.62 15.18
N ALA A 300 -12.50 -6.13 14.23
CA ALA A 300 -13.02 -6.68 12.97
C ALA A 300 -13.86 -7.93 13.19
N ALA A 301 -13.46 -8.80 14.12
CA ALA A 301 -14.24 -10.00 14.47
C ALA A 301 -15.62 -9.66 15.08
N LEU A 302 -15.71 -8.57 15.85
CA LEU A 302 -16.95 -8.16 16.50
C LEU A 302 -17.80 -7.19 15.65
N LEU A 303 -17.16 -6.31 14.92
CA LEU A 303 -17.81 -5.21 14.20
C LEU A 303 -17.70 -5.32 12.68
N GLY A 304 -17.04 -6.35 12.13
CA GLY A 304 -16.76 -6.46 10.70
C GLY A 304 -18.02 -6.42 9.83
N GLU A 305 -19.07 -7.18 10.19
CA GLU A 305 -20.35 -7.14 9.46
C GLU A 305 -21.03 -5.77 9.60
N ALA A 306 -21.04 -5.21 10.80
CA ALA A 306 -21.56 -3.86 11.01
C ALA A 306 -20.77 -2.80 10.24
N ALA A 307 -19.45 -2.93 10.17
CA ALA A 307 -18.59 -2.01 9.41
C ALA A 307 -18.90 -2.10 7.90
N MET A 308 -18.99 -3.31 7.33
CA MET A 308 -19.33 -3.49 5.92
C MET A 308 -20.76 -3.02 5.62
N GLY A 309 -21.73 -3.33 6.48
CA GLY A 309 -23.13 -2.92 6.32
C GLY A 309 -23.33 -1.41 6.52
N VAL A 310 -22.75 -0.84 7.57
CA VAL A 310 -22.98 0.57 7.93
C VAL A 310 -22.14 1.53 7.10
N LEU A 311 -20.87 1.23 6.83
CA LEU A 311 -20.01 2.13 6.06
C LEU A 311 -20.27 2.01 4.56
N TYR A 312 -20.29 0.77 4.03
CA TYR A 312 -20.33 0.53 2.59
C TYR A 312 -21.71 0.13 2.08
N GLN A 313 -22.68 -0.18 2.99
CA GLN A 313 -24.01 -0.73 2.67
C GLN A 313 -23.92 -2.09 1.93
N PHE A 314 -22.93 -2.90 2.28
CA PHE A 314 -22.77 -4.25 1.74
C PHE A 314 -23.33 -5.28 2.72
N GLU A 315 -24.14 -6.22 2.21
CA GLU A 315 -24.75 -7.29 3.02
C GLU A 315 -23.72 -8.35 3.46
N THR A 316 -22.56 -8.38 2.81
CA THR A 316 -21.50 -9.38 3.04
C THR A 316 -20.14 -8.69 3.14
N GLY A 317 -19.14 -9.44 3.60
CA GLY A 317 -17.74 -8.96 3.58
C GLY A 317 -17.11 -8.80 4.96
N GLY A 318 -17.89 -8.88 6.05
CA GLY A 318 -17.34 -8.77 7.40
C GLY A 318 -16.35 -9.88 7.72
N LEU A 319 -16.64 -11.12 7.32
CA LEU A 319 -15.69 -12.24 7.44
C LEU A 319 -14.41 -11.99 6.62
N VAL A 320 -14.54 -11.49 5.38
CA VAL A 320 -13.40 -11.15 4.53
C VAL A 320 -12.55 -10.07 5.18
N LEU A 321 -13.17 -9.01 5.71
CA LEU A 321 -12.48 -7.95 6.46
C LEU A 321 -11.73 -8.54 7.66
N THR A 322 -12.36 -9.40 8.44
CA THR A 322 -11.75 -10.04 9.63
C THR A 322 -10.54 -10.89 9.25
N ILE A 323 -10.64 -11.70 8.19
CA ILE A 323 -9.53 -12.51 7.69
C ILE A 323 -8.38 -11.61 7.23
N LEU A 324 -8.68 -10.59 6.43
CA LEU A 324 -7.67 -9.65 5.93
C LEU A 324 -6.97 -8.88 7.05
N VAL A 325 -7.73 -8.38 8.06
CA VAL A 325 -7.13 -7.71 9.24
C VAL A 325 -6.26 -8.68 10.04
N THR A 326 -6.68 -9.94 10.19
CA THR A 326 -5.84 -10.99 10.82
C THR A 326 -4.56 -11.20 10.02
N GLY A 327 -4.64 -11.20 8.69
CA GLY A 327 -3.46 -11.25 7.82
C GLY A 327 -2.48 -10.09 8.02
N LYS A 328 -2.98 -8.92 8.45
CA LYS A 328 -2.10 -7.77 8.75
C LYS A 328 -1.16 -8.01 9.94
N LEU A 329 -1.48 -8.91 10.89
CA LEU A 329 -0.54 -9.33 11.93
C LEU A 329 0.72 -9.99 11.33
N LEU A 330 0.48 -10.90 10.39
CA LEU A 330 1.56 -11.62 9.72
C LEU A 330 2.33 -10.69 8.78
N GLN A 331 1.63 -9.80 8.08
CA GLN A 331 2.24 -8.81 7.21
C GLN A 331 3.09 -7.81 8.00
N ALA A 332 2.62 -7.29 9.14
CA ALA A 332 3.40 -6.38 9.98
C ALA A 332 4.71 -7.01 10.46
N THR A 333 4.63 -8.27 10.92
CA THR A 333 5.81 -9.06 11.30
C THR A 333 6.76 -9.24 10.12
N LYS A 334 6.23 -9.64 8.94
CA LYS A 334 7.01 -9.82 7.72
C LYS A 334 7.72 -8.52 7.31
N ASP A 335 7.04 -7.37 7.36
CA ASP A 335 7.59 -6.10 6.92
C ASP A 335 8.78 -5.65 7.79
N ILE A 336 8.71 -5.86 9.12
CA ILE A 336 9.83 -5.62 10.04
C ILE A 336 11.00 -6.56 9.75
N VAL A 337 10.73 -7.87 9.59
CA VAL A 337 11.76 -8.87 9.27
C VAL A 337 12.43 -8.55 7.92
N GLN A 338 11.64 -8.20 6.91
CA GLN A 338 12.15 -7.85 5.59
C GLN A 338 13.01 -6.58 5.63
N SER A 339 12.59 -5.54 6.36
CA SER A 339 13.38 -4.32 6.56
C SER A 339 14.73 -4.63 7.24
N THR A 340 14.72 -5.53 8.21
CA THR A 340 15.95 -5.98 8.89
C THR A 340 16.85 -6.77 7.94
N LEU A 341 16.30 -7.69 7.13
CA LEU A 341 17.07 -8.44 6.12
C LEU A 341 17.71 -7.52 5.08
N LEU A 342 17.04 -6.44 4.71
CA LEU A 342 17.60 -5.42 3.82
C LEU A 342 18.76 -4.67 4.49
N GLY A 343 18.60 -4.28 5.76
CA GLY A 343 19.65 -3.60 6.53
C GLY A 343 20.86 -4.47 6.83
N THR A 344 20.70 -5.81 6.88
CA THR A 344 21.79 -6.79 7.08
C THR A 344 22.36 -7.33 5.76
N GLU A 345 22.09 -6.69 4.62
CA GLU A 345 22.54 -7.07 3.27
C GLU A 345 22.07 -8.46 2.78
N ASN A 346 20.99 -9.00 3.40
CA ASN A 346 20.43 -10.31 3.05
C ASN A 346 19.21 -10.22 2.10
N GLN A 347 19.18 -9.20 1.21
CA GLN A 347 18.08 -8.95 0.28
C GLN A 347 17.77 -10.12 -0.65
N ARG A 348 18.75 -10.99 -0.96
CA ARG A 348 18.52 -12.17 -1.81
C ARG A 348 17.52 -13.15 -1.20
N VAL A 349 17.55 -13.31 0.12
CA VAL A 349 16.61 -14.20 0.82
C VAL A 349 15.21 -13.63 0.77
N ALA A 350 15.04 -12.34 1.09
CA ALA A 350 13.76 -11.67 0.99
C ALA A 350 13.17 -11.78 -0.43
N PHE A 351 14.01 -11.60 -1.46
CA PHE A 351 13.62 -11.74 -2.86
C PHE A 351 13.09 -13.15 -3.18
N TRP A 352 13.88 -14.21 -2.90
CA TRP A 352 13.46 -15.57 -3.24
C TRP A 352 12.25 -16.04 -2.45
N VAL A 353 12.14 -15.69 -1.17
CA VAL A 353 10.93 -15.98 -0.37
C VAL A 353 9.72 -15.27 -1.00
N ASN A 354 9.84 -14.01 -1.39
CA ASN A 354 8.74 -13.30 -2.03
C ASN A 354 8.35 -13.91 -3.39
N VAL A 355 9.29 -14.37 -4.21
CA VAL A 355 9.01 -15.04 -5.49
C VAL A 355 8.28 -16.37 -5.26
N VAL A 356 8.78 -17.21 -4.35
CA VAL A 356 8.16 -18.52 -4.06
C VAL A 356 6.75 -18.34 -3.48
N THR A 357 6.59 -17.40 -2.54
CA THR A 357 5.27 -17.13 -1.95
C THR A 357 4.30 -16.48 -2.94
N LEU A 358 4.79 -15.71 -3.91
CA LEU A 358 3.97 -15.19 -5.00
C LEU A 358 3.38 -16.31 -5.87
N VAL A 359 4.23 -17.26 -6.30
CA VAL A 359 3.77 -18.42 -7.09
C VAL A 359 2.79 -19.27 -6.27
N ALA A 360 3.08 -19.49 -4.99
CA ALA A 360 2.18 -20.20 -4.08
C ALA A 360 0.85 -19.46 -3.89
N ASN A 361 0.88 -18.12 -3.76
CA ASN A 361 -0.32 -17.29 -3.66
C ASN A 361 -1.18 -17.40 -4.92
N PHE A 362 -0.58 -17.35 -6.11
CA PHE A 362 -1.30 -17.52 -7.36
C PHE A 362 -2.01 -18.88 -7.42
N ALA A 363 -1.28 -19.96 -7.12
CA ALA A 363 -1.84 -21.30 -7.14
C ALA A 363 -2.95 -21.49 -6.09
N LEU A 364 -2.74 -20.99 -4.86
CA LEU A 364 -3.75 -21.02 -3.80
C LEU A 364 -4.98 -20.20 -4.16
N ASN A 365 -4.81 -19.01 -4.76
CA ASN A 365 -5.91 -18.19 -5.21
C ASN A 365 -6.77 -18.92 -6.25
N LEU A 366 -6.16 -19.56 -7.27
CA LEU A 366 -6.92 -20.32 -8.27
C LEU A 366 -7.79 -21.41 -7.63
N VAL A 367 -7.25 -22.12 -6.65
CA VAL A 367 -7.98 -23.20 -5.96
C VAL A 367 -9.02 -22.61 -4.99
N LEU A 368 -8.61 -21.72 -4.08
CA LEU A 368 -9.48 -21.25 -3.01
C LEU A 368 -10.58 -20.31 -3.50
N ILE A 369 -10.32 -19.48 -4.52
CA ILE A 369 -11.36 -18.64 -5.12
C ILE A 369 -12.42 -19.51 -5.81
N HIS A 370 -12.01 -20.60 -6.47
CA HIS A 370 -12.96 -21.50 -7.11
C HIS A 370 -13.96 -22.11 -6.11
N TYR A 371 -13.50 -22.51 -4.91
CA TYR A 371 -14.35 -23.15 -3.90
C TYR A 371 -15.00 -22.17 -2.90
N PHE A 372 -14.29 -21.10 -2.54
CA PHE A 372 -14.67 -20.19 -1.45
C PHE A 372 -14.81 -18.72 -1.87
N GLN A 373 -14.70 -18.42 -3.15
CA GLN A 373 -14.85 -17.07 -3.73
C GLN A 373 -14.02 -16.01 -2.96
N LEU A 374 -14.65 -14.95 -2.45
CA LEU A 374 -13.97 -13.85 -1.72
C LEU A 374 -13.20 -14.33 -0.48
N VAL A 375 -13.79 -15.26 0.26
CA VAL A 375 -13.16 -15.84 1.46
C VAL A 375 -11.90 -16.61 1.05
N GLY A 376 -11.96 -17.31 -0.09
CA GLY A 376 -10.81 -18.02 -0.66
C GLY A 376 -9.65 -17.09 -0.98
N ALA A 377 -9.90 -15.95 -1.61
CA ALA A 377 -8.87 -14.93 -1.89
C ALA A 377 -8.23 -14.41 -0.59
N ALA A 378 -9.06 -14.04 0.40
CA ALA A 378 -8.56 -13.55 1.68
C ALA A 378 -7.70 -14.61 2.42
N VAL A 379 -8.15 -15.87 2.43
CA VAL A 379 -7.40 -16.99 3.07
C VAL A 379 -6.08 -17.24 2.34
N ALA A 380 -6.08 -17.28 0.99
CA ALA A 380 -4.86 -17.45 0.21
C ALA A 380 -3.81 -16.40 0.56
N THR A 381 -4.23 -15.13 0.61
CA THR A 381 -3.35 -14.00 0.96
C THR A 381 -2.81 -14.10 2.38
N VAL A 382 -3.63 -14.49 3.37
CA VAL A 382 -3.19 -14.66 4.76
C VAL A 382 -2.21 -15.83 4.90
N LEU A 383 -2.49 -16.96 4.29
CA LEU A 383 -1.62 -18.15 4.33
C LEU A 383 -0.25 -17.85 3.72
N THR A 384 -0.22 -17.16 2.59
CA THR A 384 1.04 -16.82 1.92
C THR A 384 1.81 -15.72 2.64
N ALA A 385 1.12 -14.73 3.23
CA ALA A 385 1.78 -13.75 4.11
C ALA A 385 2.41 -14.43 5.33
N GLY A 386 1.70 -15.40 5.92
CA GLY A 386 2.21 -16.18 7.06
C GLY A 386 3.42 -17.03 6.68
N THR A 387 3.36 -17.75 5.57
CA THR A 387 4.50 -18.57 5.10
C THR A 387 5.72 -17.70 4.78
N ALA A 388 5.51 -16.52 4.16
CA ALA A 388 6.58 -15.56 3.91
C ALA A 388 7.19 -15.03 5.20
N ALA A 389 6.35 -14.65 6.19
CA ALA A 389 6.80 -14.17 7.48
C ALA A 389 7.64 -15.21 8.23
N LEU A 390 7.16 -16.46 8.26
CA LEU A 390 7.86 -17.58 8.92
C LEU A 390 9.18 -17.91 8.24
N ALA A 391 9.21 -17.97 6.91
CA ALA A 391 10.43 -18.28 6.15
C ALA A 391 11.50 -17.19 6.33
N GLN A 392 11.12 -15.91 6.23
CA GLN A 392 12.04 -14.79 6.43
C GLN A 392 12.52 -14.72 7.89
N LEU A 393 11.63 -14.95 8.87
CA LEU A 393 11.96 -14.97 10.29
C LEU A 393 12.93 -16.11 10.64
N TRP A 394 12.67 -17.30 10.07
CA TRP A 394 13.57 -18.46 10.26
C TRP A 394 14.98 -18.17 9.75
N TYR A 395 15.11 -17.49 8.60
CA TYR A 395 16.41 -17.09 8.10
C TYR A 395 17.04 -15.99 8.97
N LEU A 396 16.26 -14.94 9.35
CA LEU A 396 16.77 -13.84 10.16
C LEU A 396 17.34 -14.32 11.50
N ARG A 397 16.72 -15.34 12.11
CA ARG A 397 17.24 -15.99 13.35
C ARG A 397 18.62 -16.61 13.22
N ARG A 398 19.14 -16.82 12.00
CA ARG A 398 20.50 -17.27 11.75
C ARG A 398 21.50 -16.12 11.67
N VAL A 399 21.01 -14.89 11.46
CA VAL A 399 21.82 -13.68 11.31
C VAL A 399 21.92 -12.92 12.62
N ILE A 400 20.81 -12.77 13.32
CA ILE A 400 20.71 -12.09 14.62
C ILE A 400 19.80 -12.88 15.57
N ARG A 401 19.91 -12.59 16.87
CA ARG A 401 19.00 -13.16 17.87
C ARG A 401 17.68 -12.38 17.87
N VAL A 402 16.67 -12.90 17.19
CA VAL A 402 15.34 -12.27 17.20
C VAL A 402 14.64 -12.59 18.53
N ARG A 403 14.46 -11.55 19.33
CA ARG A 403 13.72 -11.62 20.60
C ARG A 403 12.35 -11.01 20.42
N PHE A 404 11.34 -11.66 20.99
CA PHE A 404 9.99 -11.12 21.09
C PHE A 404 9.73 -10.69 22.52
N ASP A 405 9.22 -9.50 22.71
CA ASP A 405 8.73 -9.06 24.02
C ASP A 405 7.34 -9.67 24.27
N TRP A 406 7.33 -10.96 24.62
CA TRP A 406 6.10 -11.72 24.88
C TRP A 406 5.24 -11.11 25.98
N ARG A 407 5.84 -10.38 26.93
CA ARG A 407 5.08 -9.67 27.98
C ARG A 407 4.33 -8.50 27.39
N ALA A 408 4.98 -7.67 26.60
CA ALA A 408 4.32 -6.54 25.94
C ALA A 408 3.26 -7.00 24.92
N ILE A 409 3.56 -8.01 24.11
CA ILE A 409 2.60 -8.59 23.17
C ILE A 409 1.42 -9.23 23.91
N GLY A 410 1.67 -10.01 24.94
CA GLY A 410 0.63 -10.62 25.78
C GLY A 410 -0.26 -9.58 26.44
N TRP A 411 0.34 -8.46 26.89
CA TRP A 411 -0.43 -7.34 27.44
C TRP A 411 -1.32 -6.66 26.39
N GLN A 412 -0.81 -6.45 25.17
CA GLN A 412 -1.62 -5.93 24.06
C GLN A 412 -2.79 -6.85 23.75
N VAL A 413 -2.58 -8.17 23.74
CA VAL A 413 -3.66 -9.15 23.53
C VAL A 413 -4.68 -9.09 24.68
N ALA A 414 -4.23 -9.04 25.93
CA ALA A 414 -5.12 -8.90 27.08
C ALA A 414 -5.94 -7.60 27.01
N ALA A 415 -5.30 -6.47 26.69
CA ALA A 415 -5.96 -5.20 26.48
C ALA A 415 -6.99 -5.24 25.34
N ALA A 416 -6.67 -5.92 24.24
CA ALA A 416 -7.60 -6.10 23.13
C ALA A 416 -8.80 -7.00 23.50
N LEU A 417 -8.59 -8.02 24.33
CA LEU A 417 -9.69 -8.84 24.84
C LEU A 417 -10.59 -8.06 25.80
N VAL A 418 -10.03 -7.24 26.71
CA VAL A 418 -10.81 -6.33 27.57
C VAL A 418 -11.61 -5.36 26.72
N MET A 419 -10.99 -4.72 25.72
CA MET A 419 -11.68 -3.91 24.72
C MET A 419 -12.82 -4.69 24.06
N GLY A 420 -12.55 -5.94 23.65
CA GLY A 420 -13.54 -6.80 23.00
C GLY A 420 -14.76 -7.07 23.85
N VAL A 421 -14.59 -7.32 25.15
CA VAL A 421 -15.71 -7.51 26.10
C VAL A 421 -16.57 -6.23 26.19
N VAL A 422 -15.94 -5.06 26.30
CA VAL A 422 -16.66 -3.78 26.36
C VAL A 422 -17.38 -3.49 25.04
N VAL A 423 -16.72 -3.66 23.92
CA VAL A 423 -17.31 -3.46 22.58
C VAL A 423 -18.46 -4.42 22.34
N TYR A 424 -18.32 -5.69 22.72
CA TYR A 424 -19.40 -6.68 22.62
C TYR A 424 -20.61 -6.31 23.46
N GLY A 425 -20.40 -5.95 24.73
CA GLY A 425 -21.47 -5.50 25.63
C GLY A 425 -22.20 -4.26 25.12
N LEU A 426 -21.40 -3.27 24.61
CA LEU A 426 -21.96 -2.04 24.06
C LEU A 426 -22.75 -2.32 22.77
N SER A 427 -22.25 -3.18 21.90
CA SER A 427 -22.92 -3.55 20.64
C SER A 427 -24.22 -4.32 20.85
N ARG A 428 -24.34 -5.05 21.97
CA ARG A 428 -25.58 -5.75 22.34
C ARG A 428 -26.66 -4.78 22.89
N GLN A 429 -26.24 -3.74 23.64
CA GLN A 429 -27.16 -2.73 24.17
C GLN A 429 -27.50 -1.66 23.13
N PHE A 430 -26.51 -1.25 22.34
CA PHE A 430 -26.60 -0.19 21.32
C PHE A 430 -26.06 -0.71 20.00
N PRO A 431 -26.83 -1.48 19.23
CA PRO A 431 -26.38 -2.02 17.95
C PRO A 431 -25.83 -0.91 17.04
N PRO A 432 -24.63 -1.07 16.45
CA PRO A 432 -23.99 -0.08 15.60
C PRO A 432 -24.60 -0.06 14.18
N THR A 433 -25.89 0.32 14.10
CA THR A 433 -26.68 0.37 12.85
C THR A 433 -26.53 1.67 12.08
N THR A 434 -25.84 2.66 12.64
CA THR A 434 -25.58 3.96 12.01
C THR A 434 -24.11 4.33 12.11
N VAL A 435 -23.62 5.17 11.17
CA VAL A 435 -22.22 5.61 11.16
C VAL A 435 -21.79 6.26 12.49
N PRO A 436 -22.57 7.20 13.10
CA PRO A 436 -22.17 7.79 14.38
C PRO A 436 -22.08 6.75 15.51
N ARG A 437 -22.99 5.77 15.57
CA ARG A 437 -22.94 4.71 16.59
C ARG A 437 -21.74 3.78 16.38
N LEU A 438 -21.45 3.41 15.13
CA LEU A 438 -20.27 2.61 14.80
C LEU A 438 -19.00 3.34 15.21
N ILE A 439 -18.85 4.62 14.84
CA ILE A 439 -17.69 5.44 15.21
C ILE A 439 -17.59 5.58 16.75
N ALA A 440 -18.69 5.81 17.43
CA ALA A 440 -18.71 5.88 18.90
C ALA A 440 -18.27 4.56 19.53
N THR A 441 -18.78 3.42 19.04
CA THR A 441 -18.40 2.09 19.54
C THR A 441 -16.91 1.80 19.30
N VAL A 442 -16.39 2.11 18.12
CA VAL A 442 -14.96 1.99 17.79
C VAL A 442 -14.12 2.94 18.65
N GLY A 443 -14.58 4.18 18.86
CA GLY A 443 -13.90 5.18 19.69
C GLY A 443 -13.82 4.77 21.16
N VAL A 444 -14.92 4.23 21.74
CA VAL A 444 -14.91 3.66 23.10
C VAL A 444 -13.94 2.48 23.16
N GLY A 445 -13.99 1.57 22.19
CA GLY A 445 -13.04 0.45 22.11
C GLY A 445 -11.59 0.94 22.10
N ALA A 446 -11.26 1.89 21.23
CA ALA A 446 -9.91 2.46 21.13
C ALA A 446 -9.47 3.15 22.45
N ALA A 447 -10.37 3.86 23.12
CA ALA A 447 -10.10 4.49 24.41
C ALA A 447 -9.81 3.44 25.50
N VAL A 448 -10.64 2.38 25.60
CA VAL A 448 -10.43 1.27 26.54
C VAL A 448 -9.09 0.59 26.27
N TYR A 449 -8.81 0.23 25.01
CA TYR A 449 -7.55 -0.39 24.62
C TYR A 449 -6.36 0.49 25.00
N GLY A 450 -6.40 1.76 24.60
CA GLY A 450 -5.31 2.72 24.88
C GLY A 450 -5.07 2.89 26.40
N THR A 451 -6.15 3.01 27.20
CA THR A 451 -6.04 3.14 28.65
C THR A 451 -5.40 1.90 29.28
N VAL A 452 -5.82 0.69 28.86
CA VAL A 452 -5.26 -0.57 29.40
C VAL A 452 -3.80 -0.74 28.97
N VAL A 453 -3.47 -0.45 27.70
CA VAL A 453 -2.07 -0.55 27.19
C VAL A 453 -1.15 0.41 27.93
N LEU A 454 -1.58 1.66 28.15
CA LEU A 454 -0.81 2.67 28.88
C LEU A 454 -0.73 2.41 30.41
N GLY A 455 -1.57 1.52 30.93
CA GLY A 455 -1.48 1.04 32.32
C GLY A 455 -0.26 0.15 32.60
N HIS A 456 0.44 -0.31 31.57
CA HIS A 456 1.70 -1.07 31.71
C HIS A 456 2.89 -0.12 31.66
N ASP A 457 3.69 -0.06 32.75
CA ASP A 457 4.79 0.89 32.88
C ASP A 457 5.77 0.83 31.71
N GLY A 458 6.18 -0.35 31.28
CA GLY A 458 7.09 -0.52 30.14
C GLY A 458 6.53 -0.03 28.81
N MET A 459 5.23 -0.09 28.58
CA MET A 459 4.59 0.48 27.37
C MET A 459 4.44 1.99 27.50
N ARG A 460 4.07 2.46 28.68
CA ARG A 460 3.91 3.90 28.97
C ARG A 460 5.22 4.66 28.79
N GLU A 461 6.31 4.19 29.36
CA GLU A 461 7.64 4.82 29.20
C GLU A 461 8.08 4.85 27.74
N ARG A 462 7.85 3.77 27.00
CA ARG A 462 8.14 3.68 25.57
C ARG A 462 7.33 4.68 24.74
N PHE A 463 6.04 4.83 25.01
CA PHE A 463 5.19 5.80 24.29
C PHE A 463 5.54 7.25 24.65
N LEU A 464 5.82 7.56 25.90
CA LEU A 464 6.24 8.88 26.34
C LEU A 464 7.61 9.26 25.80
N GLY A 465 8.55 8.30 25.68
CA GLY A 465 9.87 8.53 25.09
C GLY A 465 9.88 8.79 23.58
N VAL A 466 8.78 8.53 22.88
CA VAL A 466 8.60 8.87 21.45
C VAL A 466 8.07 10.30 21.28
N LEU A 467 7.41 10.89 22.30
CA LEU A 467 6.93 12.26 22.25
C LEU A 467 8.13 13.25 22.34
N PRO A 468 8.26 14.20 21.41
CA PRO A 468 9.34 15.19 21.43
C PRO A 468 9.10 16.19 22.58
N GLY A 469 9.67 15.94 23.75
CA GLY A 469 9.48 16.84 24.90
C GLY A 469 10.42 16.64 26.08
N GLU A 470 10.96 15.46 26.32
CA GLU A 470 11.67 15.22 27.60
C GLU A 470 13.16 14.81 27.50
N ARG A 471 13.77 14.86 26.32
CA ARG A 471 15.23 14.63 26.20
C ARG A 471 16.11 15.85 26.55
N GLY A 472 15.53 16.93 27.05
CA GLY A 472 16.23 18.19 27.39
C GLY A 472 16.42 18.45 28.88
N ALA A 473 15.99 17.59 29.79
CA ALA A 473 16.02 17.90 31.23
C ALA A 473 17.05 17.09 32.06
N ASN A 474 17.73 16.10 31.47
CA ASN A 474 18.78 15.32 32.18
C ASN A 474 20.02 15.13 31.29
N ALA A 475 20.65 16.20 30.85
CA ALA A 475 22.01 16.22 30.34
C ALA A 475 22.78 17.38 30.97
#